data_d4e93fd0d203dcdb1b01421498947871
#
_entry.id   d4e93fd0d203dcdb1b01421498947871
#
_cell.length_a   1.000
_cell.length_b   1.000
_cell.length_c   1.000
_cell.angle_alpha   90.00
_cell.angle_beta   90.00
_cell.angle_gamma   90.00
#
_symmetry.space_group_name_H-M   'P 1'
#
loop_
_entity.id
_entity.type
_entity.pdbx_description
1 polymer ?
#
loop_
_entity_poly.entity_id
_entity_poly.type
_entity_poly.pdbx_seq_one_letter_code
_entity_poly.pdbx_strand_id
1 'polypeptide(L)'
;MARRYQLQHPRSPVARWARRVLGVAGTAVVLALGVVAATMVLELGEEDAIVEPAPAATPLAGKKPRLTARQREERRGAADEVRRQGYEPADLADYRPDHVLRVLIGEPAGSTPAGLRAFFFVRDDYVGQDAGSPSLRLRPGRQRNREITLVYKLYEEGDRECCPKGGDSRVHFRWTGDALEPREQIPPDFQRLPAAFAQ
;
A
#
# COMPACT_ATOMS: atom_id res chain seq x y z
N MET A 1 -16.03 -37.56 -30.36
CA MET A 1 -15.82 -37.85 -28.92
C MET A 1 -15.20 -36.61 -28.28
N ALA A 2 -16.02 -35.78 -27.64
CA ALA A 2 -15.58 -34.53 -27.05
C ALA A 2 -15.34 -34.72 -25.53
N ARG A 3 -14.09 -34.67 -25.07
CA ARG A 3 -13.76 -34.68 -23.64
C ARG A 3 -14.01 -33.30 -23.05
N ARG A 4 -14.97 -33.20 -22.15
CA ARG A 4 -15.20 -32.03 -21.31
C ARG A 4 -14.13 -32.02 -20.20
N TYR A 5 -13.28 -31.02 -20.20
CA TYR A 5 -12.40 -30.71 -19.07
C TYR A 5 -13.22 -29.95 -18.03
N GLN A 6 -13.49 -30.61 -16.90
CA GLN A 6 -14.02 -29.92 -15.71
C GLN A 6 -12.87 -29.21 -14.99
N LEU A 7 -12.95 -27.91 -14.95
CA LEU A 7 -12.09 -27.07 -14.12
C LEU A 7 -12.50 -27.27 -12.65
N GLN A 8 -11.68 -28.01 -11.92
CA GLN A 8 -11.80 -28.08 -10.47
C GLN A 8 -11.23 -26.78 -9.86
N HIS A 9 -12.11 -25.94 -9.34
CA HIS A 9 -11.72 -24.83 -8.49
C HIS A 9 -11.25 -25.38 -7.13
N PRO A 10 -10.04 -25.03 -6.65
CA PRO A 10 -9.67 -25.32 -5.28
C PRO A 10 -10.51 -24.49 -4.32
N ARG A 11 -11.25 -25.14 -3.45
CA ARG A 11 -12.01 -24.52 -2.37
C ARG A 11 -11.04 -23.93 -1.36
N SER A 12 -11.00 -22.61 -1.26
CA SER A 12 -10.32 -21.89 -0.19
C SER A 12 -10.98 -22.20 1.17
N PRO A 13 -10.20 -22.45 2.22
CA PRO A 13 -10.74 -22.63 3.57
C PRO A 13 -10.95 -21.27 4.26
N VAL A 14 -11.97 -20.54 3.85
CA VAL A 14 -12.44 -19.34 4.55
C VAL A 14 -13.75 -19.68 5.24
N ALA A 15 -13.69 -20.44 6.31
CA ALA A 15 -14.83 -20.59 7.21
C ALA A 15 -14.36 -21.11 8.57
N ARG A 16 -13.98 -20.21 9.47
CA ARG A 16 -14.07 -20.43 10.94
C ARG A 16 -13.62 -19.22 11.76
N TRP A 17 -14.32 -18.09 11.62
CA TRP A 17 -14.29 -17.04 12.65
C TRP A 17 -15.66 -16.36 12.74
N ALA A 18 -16.68 -17.14 13.11
CA ALA A 18 -17.94 -16.58 13.60
C ALA A 18 -18.27 -17.29 14.90
N ARG A 19 -18.11 -16.59 16.01
CA ARG A 19 -18.84 -16.70 17.29
C ARG A 19 -17.95 -16.32 18.47
N ARG A 20 -18.10 -15.09 18.92
CA ARG A 20 -18.12 -14.71 20.36
C ARG A 20 -18.22 -13.20 20.47
N VAL A 21 -19.43 -12.70 20.40
CA VAL A 21 -19.82 -11.43 21.04
C VAL A 21 -21.14 -11.69 21.73
N LEU A 22 -21.08 -11.78 23.02
CA LEU A 22 -22.24 -11.64 23.91
C LEU A 22 -21.75 -10.96 25.19
N GLY A 23 -22.36 -9.80 25.45
CA GLY A 23 -22.61 -9.32 26.80
C GLY A 23 -21.59 -8.31 27.32
N VAL A 24 -21.98 -7.09 27.49
CA VAL A 24 -22.42 -6.52 28.77
C VAL A 24 -22.83 -5.07 28.54
N ALA A 25 -24.08 -4.76 28.85
CA ALA A 25 -24.61 -3.42 29.01
C ALA A 25 -24.12 -2.85 30.36
N GLY A 26 -23.79 -1.56 30.36
CA GLY A 26 -23.43 -0.86 31.59
C GLY A 26 -23.60 0.65 31.38
N THR A 27 -24.76 1.12 31.76
CA THR A 27 -25.16 2.52 31.96
C THR A 27 -24.31 3.24 32.99
N ALA A 28 -23.86 4.46 32.72
CA ALA A 28 -23.71 5.51 33.71
C ALA A 28 -23.75 6.89 33.07
N VAL A 29 -24.84 7.62 33.39
CA VAL A 29 -25.06 9.04 33.20
C VAL A 29 -24.38 9.78 34.35
N VAL A 30 -23.55 10.77 34.07
CA VAL A 30 -23.25 11.85 35.01
C VAL A 30 -23.21 13.18 34.26
N LEU A 31 -24.24 13.98 34.50
CA LEU A 31 -24.32 15.42 34.27
C LEU A 31 -23.52 16.15 35.35
N ALA A 32 -22.67 17.08 34.95
CA ALA A 32 -22.24 18.15 35.84
C ALA A 32 -22.10 19.45 35.04
N LEU A 33 -23.05 20.33 35.29
CA LEU A 33 -23.07 21.76 34.98
C LEU A 33 -22.02 22.48 35.82
N GLY A 34 -21.27 23.39 35.24
CA GLY A 34 -20.42 24.32 35.93
C GLY A 34 -20.25 25.60 35.12
N VAL A 35 -21.13 26.57 35.42
CA VAL A 35 -21.07 27.98 34.98
C VAL A 35 -20.33 28.78 36.03
N VAL A 36 -19.30 29.53 35.68
CA VAL A 36 -18.82 30.74 36.41
C VAL A 36 -18.06 31.57 35.37
N ALA A 37 -18.63 32.64 34.83
CA ALA A 37 -18.67 34.02 35.27
C ALA A 37 -17.32 34.78 35.16
N ALA A 38 -17.39 35.70 34.25
CA ALA A 38 -16.64 36.89 33.94
C ALA A 38 -15.88 37.58 35.11
N THR A 39 -14.71 38.15 34.78
CA THR A 39 -14.41 39.53 35.20
C THR A 39 -13.42 40.16 34.21
N MET A 40 -13.80 41.35 33.76
CA MET A 40 -12.99 42.36 33.08
C MET A 40 -11.84 42.80 33.98
N VAL A 41 -10.67 43.01 33.40
CA VAL A 41 -9.80 44.11 33.77
C VAL A 41 -9.16 44.65 32.48
N LEU A 42 -9.56 45.89 32.20
CA LEU A 42 -8.85 46.78 31.30
C LEU A 42 -7.68 47.35 32.10
N GLU A 43 -6.47 47.21 31.58
CA GLU A 43 -5.43 48.19 31.86
C GLU A 43 -4.58 48.43 30.62
N LEU A 44 -4.60 49.67 30.21
CA LEU A 44 -3.79 50.33 29.22
C LEU A 44 -2.34 50.40 29.71
N GLY A 45 -1.43 49.89 28.92
CA GLY A 45 -0.01 50.08 29.08
C GLY A 45 0.65 49.91 27.72
N GLU A 46 0.78 51.06 27.01
CA GLU A 46 1.68 51.15 25.86
C GLU A 46 3.09 51.12 26.40
N GLU A 47 3.81 50.01 26.13
CA GLU A 47 5.27 50.01 26.10
C GLU A 47 5.69 49.39 24.76
N ASP A 48 6.30 50.24 23.93
CA ASP A 48 7.01 49.87 22.72
C ASP A 48 8.14 48.89 23.05
N ALA A 49 7.82 47.61 23.14
CA ALA A 49 8.81 46.57 23.14
C ALA A 49 9.17 46.24 21.68
N ILE A 50 10.37 46.66 21.29
CA ILE A 50 11.03 46.24 20.08
C ILE A 50 11.05 44.71 20.11
N VAL A 51 10.13 44.08 19.37
CA VAL A 51 10.10 42.61 19.18
C VAL A 51 11.24 42.28 18.25
N GLU A 52 12.38 41.90 18.85
CA GLU A 52 13.47 41.24 18.14
C GLU A 52 12.89 40.00 17.44
N PRO A 53 13.00 39.86 16.10
CA PRO A 53 12.44 38.71 15.38
C PRO A 53 13.13 37.45 15.90
N ALA A 54 12.35 36.61 16.56
CA ALA A 54 12.79 35.29 17.00
C ALA A 54 13.49 34.57 15.82
N PRO A 55 14.65 33.95 16.03
CA PRO A 55 15.34 33.23 14.97
C PRO A 55 14.39 32.17 14.42
N ALA A 56 14.18 32.25 13.09
CA ALA A 56 13.35 31.30 12.38
C ALA A 56 13.79 29.86 12.76
N ALA A 57 12.90 29.15 13.43
CA ALA A 57 13.15 27.77 13.82
C ALA A 57 13.45 26.98 12.55
N THR A 58 14.71 26.61 12.37
CA THR A 58 15.15 25.71 11.31
C THR A 58 14.30 24.46 11.40
N PRO A 59 13.59 24.04 10.31
CA PRO A 59 12.80 22.81 10.35
C PRO A 59 13.74 21.67 10.71
N LEU A 60 13.55 21.10 11.90
CA LEU A 60 14.25 19.88 12.28
C LEU A 60 13.93 18.85 11.21
N ALA A 61 14.91 18.51 10.38
CA ALA A 61 14.80 17.46 9.39
C ALA A 61 14.32 16.20 10.10
N GLY A 62 13.03 15.88 9.96
CA GLY A 62 12.35 14.84 10.70
C GLY A 62 13.05 13.51 10.45
N LYS A 63 13.75 13.02 11.45
CA LYS A 63 14.39 11.71 11.43
C LYS A 63 13.31 10.69 11.12
N LYS A 64 13.38 10.01 9.96
CA LYS A 64 12.41 8.99 9.56
C LYS A 64 12.19 8.04 10.75
N PRO A 65 10.94 7.78 11.17
CA PRO A 65 10.67 6.94 12.33
C PRO A 65 11.31 5.56 12.12
N ARG A 66 12.03 5.09 13.12
CA ARG A 66 12.66 3.76 13.10
C ARG A 66 11.56 2.72 13.26
N LEU A 67 11.60 1.69 12.40
CA LEU A 67 10.68 0.55 12.51
C LEU A 67 10.84 -0.15 13.86
N THR A 68 9.73 -0.55 14.46
CA THR A 68 9.70 -1.42 15.64
C THR A 68 10.24 -2.83 15.30
N ALA A 69 10.56 -3.63 16.30
CA ALA A 69 10.99 -5.01 16.09
C ALA A 69 9.93 -5.82 15.34
N ARG A 70 8.65 -5.67 15.73
CA ARG A 70 7.51 -6.29 15.06
C ARG A 70 7.40 -5.87 13.60
N GLN A 71 7.47 -4.58 13.29
CA GLN A 71 7.38 -4.08 11.92
C GLN A 71 8.53 -4.58 11.03
N ARG A 72 9.72 -4.76 11.60
CA ARG A 72 10.84 -5.38 10.87
C ARG A 72 10.58 -6.85 10.58
N GLU A 73 9.97 -7.57 11.52
CA GLU A 73 9.61 -8.98 11.34
C GLU A 73 8.52 -9.15 10.27
N GLU A 74 7.44 -8.38 10.36
CA GLU A 74 6.38 -8.34 9.33
C GLU A 74 6.95 -8.10 7.91
N ARG A 75 7.85 -7.12 7.78
CA ARG A 75 8.50 -6.82 6.49
C ARG A 75 9.41 -7.96 6.02
N ARG A 76 10.10 -8.64 6.93
CA ARG A 76 10.92 -9.82 6.61
C ARG A 76 10.04 -10.97 6.12
N GLY A 77 8.97 -11.28 6.84
CA GLY A 77 8.01 -12.31 6.46
C GLY A 77 7.39 -12.06 5.08
N ALA A 78 7.04 -10.80 4.77
CA ALA A 78 6.56 -10.42 3.44
C ALA A 78 7.62 -10.62 2.35
N ALA A 79 8.89 -10.28 2.63
CA ALA A 79 9.99 -10.52 1.69
C ALA A 79 10.21 -12.02 1.44
N ASP A 80 10.10 -12.85 2.48
CA ASP A 80 10.23 -14.30 2.36
C ASP A 80 9.06 -14.91 1.57
N GLU A 81 7.85 -14.33 1.66
CA GLU A 81 6.73 -14.73 0.79
C GLU A 81 7.01 -14.42 -0.68
N VAL A 82 7.51 -13.22 -0.99
CA VAL A 82 7.90 -12.84 -2.36
C VAL A 82 8.94 -13.83 -2.92
N ARG A 83 9.92 -14.26 -2.09
CA ARG A 83 10.91 -15.26 -2.47
C ARG A 83 10.30 -16.64 -2.72
N ARG A 84 9.34 -17.06 -1.91
CA ARG A 84 8.61 -18.32 -2.13
C ARG A 84 7.84 -18.34 -3.46
N GLN A 85 7.42 -17.16 -3.93
CA GLN A 85 6.77 -17.00 -5.24
C GLN A 85 7.77 -16.94 -6.42
N GLY A 86 9.08 -17.08 -6.17
CA GLY A 86 10.12 -17.07 -7.20
C GLY A 86 10.62 -15.68 -7.59
N TYR A 87 10.41 -14.69 -6.73
CA TYR A 87 10.82 -13.31 -6.94
C TYR A 87 11.73 -12.82 -5.80
N GLU A 88 12.57 -11.83 -6.08
CA GLU A 88 13.31 -11.08 -5.06
C GLU A 88 12.65 -9.71 -4.87
N PRO A 89 12.49 -9.22 -3.62
CA PRO A 89 11.98 -7.87 -3.39
C PRO A 89 12.92 -6.81 -3.97
N ALA A 90 12.42 -5.94 -4.85
CA ALA A 90 13.19 -4.87 -5.48
C ALA A 90 13.62 -3.80 -4.46
N ASP A 91 12.70 -3.36 -3.60
CA ASP A 91 12.97 -2.43 -2.51
C ASP A 91 12.09 -2.73 -1.30
N LEU A 92 12.70 -3.05 -0.17
CA LEU A 92 11.98 -3.26 1.08
C LEU A 92 11.38 -1.99 1.68
N ALA A 93 11.80 -0.80 1.21
CA ALA A 93 11.23 0.47 1.65
C ALA A 93 9.80 0.70 1.12
N ASP A 94 9.40 -0.01 0.07
CA ASP A 94 8.03 0.02 -0.46
C ASP A 94 7.02 -0.58 0.51
N TYR A 95 7.46 -1.52 1.35
CA TYR A 95 6.62 -2.08 2.40
C TYR A 95 6.42 -1.08 3.54
N ARG A 96 5.22 -0.52 3.64
CA ARG A 96 4.81 0.46 4.65
C ARG A 96 4.10 -0.22 5.81
N PRO A 97 4.81 -0.61 6.88
CA PRO A 97 4.21 -1.37 7.97
C PRO A 97 3.22 -0.57 8.84
N ASP A 98 3.17 0.74 8.67
CA ASP A 98 2.19 1.66 9.25
C ASP A 98 0.83 1.65 8.52
N HIS A 99 0.74 1.05 7.34
CA HIS A 99 -0.50 0.91 6.56
C HIS A 99 -1.13 -0.48 6.74
N VAL A 100 -2.45 -0.58 6.53
CA VAL A 100 -3.18 -1.85 6.50
C VAL A 100 -2.85 -2.63 5.23
N LEU A 101 -3.00 -1.98 4.05
CA LEU A 101 -2.59 -2.55 2.77
C LEU A 101 -1.15 -2.15 2.48
N ARG A 102 -0.33 -3.13 2.14
CA ARG A 102 1.11 -2.99 1.91
C ARG A 102 1.49 -3.66 0.60
N VAL A 103 2.58 -3.25 -0.01
CA VAL A 103 3.05 -3.80 -1.28
C VAL A 103 4.55 -4.00 -1.27
N LEU A 104 5.01 -5.04 -1.95
CA LEU A 104 6.39 -5.22 -2.41
C LEU A 104 6.38 -5.45 -3.91
N ILE A 105 7.29 -4.79 -4.61
CA ILE A 105 7.59 -5.14 -5.99
C ILE A 105 8.63 -6.25 -5.98
N GLY A 106 8.33 -7.34 -6.69
CA GLY A 106 9.26 -8.44 -6.88
C GLY A 106 9.88 -8.40 -8.28
N GLU A 107 11.17 -8.62 -8.33
CA GLU A 107 11.94 -8.91 -9.54
C GLU A 107 12.12 -10.42 -9.67
N PRO A 108 12.12 -11.00 -10.89
CA PRO A 108 12.30 -12.44 -11.04
C PRO A 108 13.62 -12.90 -10.44
N ALA A 109 13.61 -13.97 -9.66
CA ALA A 109 14.82 -14.60 -9.17
C ALA A 109 15.49 -15.38 -10.33
N GLY A 110 16.56 -14.83 -10.90
CA GLY A 110 17.34 -15.47 -11.98
C GLY A 110 17.46 -14.65 -13.26
N SER A 111 18.02 -15.28 -14.31
CA SER A 111 18.36 -14.61 -15.57
C SER A 111 17.19 -14.46 -16.55
N THR A 112 16.03 -14.94 -16.22
CA THR A 112 14.87 -14.87 -17.11
C THR A 112 14.23 -13.49 -17.03
N PRO A 113 14.08 -12.75 -18.12
CA PRO A 113 13.44 -11.43 -18.13
C PRO A 113 11.93 -11.60 -17.98
N ALA A 114 11.48 -12.06 -16.82
CA ALA A 114 10.07 -12.35 -16.58
C ALA A 114 9.25 -11.12 -16.16
N GLY A 115 9.90 -9.97 -15.98
CA GLY A 115 9.24 -8.72 -15.56
C GLY A 115 8.86 -8.68 -14.07
N LEU A 116 8.41 -7.52 -13.64
CA LEU A 116 8.08 -7.18 -12.27
C LEU A 116 6.65 -7.61 -11.90
N ARG A 117 6.43 -7.91 -10.63
CA ARG A 117 5.09 -8.13 -10.05
C ARG A 117 4.93 -7.35 -8.76
N ALA A 118 3.71 -6.91 -8.49
CA ALA A 118 3.37 -6.36 -7.19
C ALA A 118 2.71 -7.43 -6.32
N PHE A 119 3.21 -7.61 -5.12
CA PHE A 119 2.71 -8.54 -4.11
C PHE A 119 2.06 -7.72 -2.99
N PHE A 120 0.78 -7.98 -2.74
CA PHE A 120 0.01 -7.25 -1.75
C PHE A 120 -0.13 -8.03 -0.47
N PHE A 121 -0.09 -7.29 0.64
CA PHE A 121 -0.22 -7.82 1.99
C PHE A 121 -1.22 -6.98 2.78
N VAL A 122 -2.01 -7.64 3.61
CA VAL A 122 -2.83 -7.00 4.63
C VAL A 122 -2.23 -7.31 5.97
N ARG A 123 -1.56 -6.32 6.57
CA ARG A 123 -0.65 -6.55 7.71
C ARG A 123 0.48 -7.49 7.29
N ASP A 124 0.50 -8.72 7.76
CA ASP A 124 1.47 -9.79 7.47
C ASP A 124 0.92 -10.89 6.53
N ASP A 125 -0.39 -10.86 6.24
CA ASP A 125 -1.02 -11.85 5.37
C ASP A 125 -0.89 -11.47 3.89
N TYR A 126 -0.40 -12.39 3.09
CA TYR A 126 -0.41 -12.26 1.63
C TYR A 126 -1.83 -12.36 1.07
N VAL A 127 -2.24 -11.37 0.26
CA VAL A 127 -3.61 -11.29 -0.27
C VAL A 127 -3.69 -11.37 -1.79
N GLY A 128 -2.58 -11.35 -2.50
CA GLY A 128 -2.56 -11.52 -3.95
C GLY A 128 -1.52 -10.70 -4.70
N GLN A 129 -1.57 -10.80 -6.02
CA GLN A 129 -0.71 -10.08 -6.98
C GLN A 129 -1.53 -9.07 -7.77
N ASP A 130 -0.85 -8.13 -8.43
CA ASP A 130 -1.49 -7.10 -9.27
C ASP A 130 -2.15 -7.69 -10.52
N ALA A 131 -1.50 -8.61 -11.21
CA ALA A 131 -1.97 -9.18 -12.46
C ALA A 131 -1.53 -10.64 -12.65
N GLY A 132 -2.18 -11.36 -13.57
CA GLY A 132 -1.80 -12.74 -13.93
C GLY A 132 -0.44 -12.82 -14.62
N SER A 133 -0.10 -11.82 -15.45
CA SER A 133 1.18 -11.72 -16.15
C SER A 133 2.03 -10.58 -15.59
N PRO A 134 3.37 -10.67 -15.63
CA PRO A 134 4.25 -9.63 -15.13
C PRO A 134 4.21 -8.37 -15.99
N SER A 135 4.86 -7.32 -15.52
CA SER A 135 5.03 -6.05 -16.21
C SER A 135 6.49 -5.69 -16.29
N LEU A 136 7.00 -5.29 -17.45
CA LEU A 136 8.44 -5.02 -17.57
C LEU A 136 8.87 -3.78 -16.76
N ARG A 137 7.96 -2.82 -16.60
CA ARG A 137 8.17 -1.59 -15.83
C ARG A 137 6.99 -1.32 -14.92
N LEU A 138 7.18 -1.55 -13.64
CA LEU A 138 6.18 -1.41 -12.58
C LEU A 138 6.82 -0.76 -11.37
N ARG A 139 6.10 0.17 -10.73
CA ARG A 139 6.53 0.75 -9.47
C ARG A 139 5.34 1.14 -8.61
N PRO A 140 5.47 1.17 -7.28
CA PRO A 140 4.46 1.76 -6.45
C PRO A 140 4.47 3.28 -6.63
N GLY A 141 3.28 3.85 -6.61
CA GLY A 141 3.05 5.28 -6.57
C GLY A 141 2.64 5.70 -5.17
N ARG A 142 1.49 6.43 -5.08
CA ARG A 142 0.96 6.85 -3.79
C ARG A 142 0.44 5.66 -2.99
N GLN A 143 0.83 5.58 -1.74
CA GLN A 143 0.34 4.60 -0.78
C GLN A 143 -0.44 5.31 0.34
N ARG A 144 -1.60 4.78 0.66
CA ARG A 144 -2.47 5.18 1.77
C ARG A 144 -2.80 3.95 2.60
N ASN A 145 -3.45 4.15 3.74
CA ASN A 145 -3.72 3.06 4.69
C ASN A 145 -4.34 1.80 4.06
N ARG A 146 -5.33 1.95 3.17
CA ARG A 146 -6.04 0.83 2.51
C ARG A 146 -6.02 0.90 0.99
N GLU A 147 -5.19 1.77 0.42
CA GLU A 147 -5.17 2.03 -1.01
C GLU A 147 -3.74 2.25 -1.50
N ILE A 148 -3.39 1.60 -2.58
CA ILE A 148 -2.07 1.68 -3.22
C ILE A 148 -2.27 1.95 -4.69
N THR A 149 -1.58 2.95 -5.22
CA THR A 149 -1.49 3.19 -6.65
C THR A 149 -0.29 2.45 -7.21
N LEU A 150 -0.49 1.63 -8.21
CA LEU A 150 0.58 1.11 -9.05
C LEU A 150 0.71 1.94 -10.33
N VAL A 151 1.93 2.14 -10.78
CA VAL A 151 2.25 2.86 -12.00
C VAL A 151 2.93 1.89 -12.98
N TYR A 152 2.25 1.62 -14.08
CA TYR A 152 2.72 0.80 -15.17
C TYR A 152 3.25 1.70 -16.27
N LYS A 153 4.46 1.45 -16.76
CA LYS A 153 4.95 2.01 -18.00
C LYS A 153 4.40 1.20 -19.17
N LEU A 154 3.83 1.90 -20.15
CA LEU A 154 3.20 1.26 -21.29
C LEU A 154 4.12 1.27 -22.51
N TYR A 155 4.08 0.18 -23.26
CA TYR A 155 4.78 -0.03 -24.51
C TYR A 155 3.83 0.14 -25.68
N GLU A 156 4.31 0.76 -26.74
CA GLU A 156 3.68 0.79 -28.05
C GLU A 156 4.29 -0.29 -28.94
N GLU A 157 3.63 -0.58 -30.06
CA GLU A 157 4.15 -1.52 -31.03
C GLU A 157 5.51 -1.04 -31.59
N GLY A 158 6.51 -1.93 -31.55
CA GLY A 158 7.88 -1.62 -31.96
C GLY A 158 8.75 -0.94 -30.90
N ASP A 159 8.24 -0.70 -29.71
CA ASP A 159 9.05 -0.18 -28.63
C ASP A 159 10.13 -1.17 -28.19
N ARG A 160 11.32 -0.62 -27.92
CA ARG A 160 12.40 -1.40 -27.32
C ARG A 160 12.20 -1.51 -25.81
N GLU A 161 12.71 -2.57 -25.21
CA GLU A 161 12.65 -2.83 -23.77
C GLU A 161 13.09 -1.63 -22.91
N CYS A 162 14.16 -0.94 -23.32
CA CYS A 162 14.67 0.23 -22.58
C CYS A 162 13.70 1.42 -22.53
N CYS A 163 12.85 1.57 -23.59
CA CYS A 163 12.35 2.88 -23.95
C CYS A 163 10.85 2.85 -24.30
N PRO A 164 9.97 2.60 -23.29
CA PRO A 164 8.53 2.61 -23.49
C PRO A 164 8.04 4.02 -23.83
N LYS A 165 7.16 4.14 -24.85
CA LYS A 165 6.59 5.40 -25.32
C LYS A 165 5.10 5.56 -25.03
N GLY A 166 4.41 4.49 -24.63
CA GLY A 166 2.97 4.48 -24.37
C GLY A 166 2.55 5.24 -23.09
N GLY A 167 3.49 5.90 -22.41
CA GLY A 167 3.20 6.68 -21.20
C GLY A 167 3.04 5.86 -19.93
N ASP A 168 2.30 6.42 -18.97
CA ASP A 168 2.03 5.82 -17.67
C ASP A 168 0.54 5.50 -17.51
N SER A 169 0.23 4.29 -17.09
CA SER A 169 -1.09 3.95 -16.54
C SER A 169 -1.02 3.84 -15.03
N ARG A 170 -2.01 4.40 -14.35
CA ARG A 170 -2.14 4.34 -12.89
C ARG A 170 -3.35 3.54 -12.52
N VAL A 171 -3.16 2.49 -11.72
CA VAL A 171 -4.22 1.63 -11.21
C VAL A 171 -4.22 1.72 -9.69
N HIS A 172 -5.37 2.07 -9.12
CA HIS A 172 -5.57 2.11 -7.68
C HIS A 172 -6.10 0.77 -7.20
N PHE A 173 -5.37 0.12 -6.31
CA PHE A 173 -5.78 -1.09 -5.62
C PHE A 173 -6.28 -0.73 -4.24
N ARG A 174 -7.47 -1.20 -3.89
CA ARG A 174 -8.10 -0.94 -2.60
C ARG A 174 -8.41 -2.23 -1.86
N TRP A 175 -8.09 -2.25 -0.57
CA TRP A 175 -8.56 -3.29 0.33
C TRP A 175 -9.94 -2.93 0.89
N THR A 176 -10.97 -3.73 0.57
CA THR A 176 -12.36 -3.52 1.01
C THR A 176 -12.62 -4.00 2.43
N GLY A 177 -11.78 -4.89 2.94
CA GLY A 177 -11.91 -5.58 4.22
C GLY A 177 -11.83 -7.10 4.05
N ASP A 178 -12.18 -7.59 2.88
CA ASP A 178 -12.23 -9.01 2.50
C ASP A 178 -11.61 -9.29 1.12
N ALA A 179 -11.54 -8.29 0.24
CA ALA A 179 -10.98 -8.43 -1.10
C ALA A 179 -10.04 -7.28 -1.48
N LEU A 180 -9.08 -7.61 -2.34
CA LEU A 180 -8.22 -6.64 -3.03
C LEU A 180 -8.84 -6.34 -4.40
N GLU A 181 -9.24 -5.09 -4.62
CA GLU A 181 -9.94 -4.67 -5.83
C GLU A 181 -9.16 -3.58 -6.58
N PRO A 182 -8.87 -3.76 -7.88
CA PRO A 182 -8.44 -2.67 -8.74
C PRO A 182 -9.63 -1.75 -9.05
N ARG A 183 -9.41 -0.44 -9.01
CA ARG A 183 -10.43 0.57 -9.31
C ARG A 183 -10.50 0.90 -10.79
N GLU A 184 -9.39 0.79 -11.48
CA GLU A 184 -9.27 0.96 -12.91
C GLU A 184 -8.88 -0.38 -13.56
N GLN A 185 -9.11 -0.46 -14.86
CA GLN A 185 -8.68 -1.62 -15.63
C GLN A 185 -7.15 -1.71 -15.64
N ILE A 186 -6.63 -2.87 -15.29
CA ILE A 186 -5.20 -3.17 -15.41
C ILE A 186 -4.86 -3.20 -16.91
N PRO A 187 -3.81 -2.50 -17.35
CA PRO A 187 -3.42 -2.52 -18.76
C PRO A 187 -3.17 -3.94 -19.25
N PRO A 188 -3.58 -4.27 -20.49
CA PRO A 188 -3.37 -5.60 -21.05
C PRO A 188 -1.88 -5.92 -21.23
N ASP A 189 -1.56 -7.20 -21.30
CA ASP A 189 -0.17 -7.70 -21.33
C ASP A 189 0.66 -7.09 -22.45
N PHE A 190 0.10 -6.96 -23.65
CA PHE A 190 0.80 -6.39 -24.80
C PHE A 190 1.19 -4.92 -24.64
N GLN A 191 0.57 -4.21 -23.68
CA GLN A 191 0.98 -2.85 -23.32
C GLN A 191 1.96 -2.82 -22.15
N ARG A 192 2.01 -3.87 -21.33
CA ARG A 192 2.91 -3.95 -20.17
C ARG A 192 4.23 -4.63 -20.49
N LEU A 193 4.27 -5.35 -21.61
CA LEU A 193 5.43 -6.08 -22.11
C LEU A 193 5.65 -5.74 -23.59
N PRO A 194 6.87 -5.44 -24.03
CA PRO A 194 7.16 -5.34 -25.47
C PRO A 194 6.95 -6.68 -26.16
N ALA A 195 6.66 -6.67 -27.45
CA ALA A 195 6.31 -7.86 -28.23
C ALA A 195 7.33 -9.02 -28.12
N ALA A 196 8.60 -8.70 -27.88
CA ALA A 196 9.66 -9.71 -27.70
C ALA A 196 9.47 -10.57 -26.42
N PHE A 197 8.62 -10.14 -25.46
CA PHE A 197 8.36 -10.82 -24.20
C PHE A 197 6.94 -11.42 -24.11
N ALA A 198 6.12 -11.22 -25.13
CA ALA A 198 4.72 -11.67 -25.18
C ALA A 198 4.59 -13.11 -25.73
N GLN A 199 5.46 -14.04 -25.31
CA GLN A 199 5.39 -15.46 -25.72
C GLN A 199 4.76 -16.32 -24.63
#